data_888501124304980cc86dbf7669adbd01
#
_entry.id   888501124304980cc86dbf7669adbd01
#
_cell.length_a   1.000
_cell.length_b   1.000
_cell.length_c   1.000
_cell.angle_alpha   90.00
_cell.angle_beta   90.00
_cell.angle_gamma   90.00
#
_symmetry.space_group_name_H-M   'P 1'
#
loop_
_entity.id
_entity.type
_entity.pdbx_description
1 polymer ?
#
loop_
_entity_poly.entity_id
_entity_poly.type
_entity_poly.pdbx_seq_one_letter_code
_entity_poly.pdbx_strand_id
1 'polypeptide(L)'
;VVVVHYPLFVKTPDEKENYYNIPTAKRMELLKLCKENGVVAFLAGHTHKLVVNEYKGIQLVNGETTSKNFDNRPMGFRWWDVAAKGKMVHRFVVLEGMDE
;
A
#
# COMPACT_ATOMS: atom_id res chain seq x y z
N VAL A 1 1.66 -11.96 2.20
CA VAL A 1 1.86 -10.59 1.72
C VAL A 1 1.65 -10.54 0.21
N VAL A 2 0.90 -9.56 -0.24
CA VAL A 2 0.68 -9.32 -1.68
C VAL A 2 1.34 -8.00 -2.04
N VAL A 3 2.08 -7.98 -3.15
CA VAL A 3 2.76 -6.78 -3.63
C VAL A 3 2.30 -6.53 -5.07
N VAL A 4 1.75 -5.35 -5.33
CA VAL A 4 1.20 -4.99 -6.63
C VAL A 4 1.51 -3.53 -6.95
N HIS A 5 1.16 -3.09 -8.17
CA HIS A 5 1.33 -1.70 -8.54
C HIS A 5 0.14 -0.84 -8.06
N TYR A 6 -1.09 -1.25 -8.38
CA TYR A 6 -2.29 -0.46 -8.04
C TYR A 6 -2.82 -0.82 -6.66
N PRO A 7 -3.17 0.18 -5.83
CA PRO A 7 -3.86 -0.11 -4.56
C PRO A 7 -5.27 -0.62 -4.80
N LEU A 8 -5.78 -1.38 -3.84
CA LEU A 8 -7.18 -1.82 -3.89
C LEU A 8 -8.12 -0.63 -3.79
N PHE A 9 -7.86 0.25 -2.84
CA PHE A 9 -8.59 1.51 -2.69
C PHE A 9 -7.69 2.54 -2.01
N VAL A 10 -8.04 3.80 -2.15
CA VAL A 10 -7.26 4.91 -1.58
C VAL A 10 -7.93 5.49 -0.34
N LYS A 11 -9.26 5.63 -0.34
CA LYS A 11 -10.02 6.21 0.77
C LYS A 11 -10.93 5.20 1.46
N THR A 12 -11.79 4.53 0.71
CA THR A 12 -12.76 3.57 1.26
C THR A 12 -12.86 2.34 0.37
N PRO A 13 -13.21 1.16 0.96
CA PRO A 13 -13.32 -0.07 0.17
C PRO A 13 -14.34 -0.01 -0.96
N ASP A 14 -15.40 0.78 -0.79
CA ASP A 14 -16.50 0.90 -1.76
C ASP A 14 -16.41 2.12 -2.66
N GLU A 15 -15.26 2.81 -2.66
CA GLU A 15 -15.08 3.99 -3.50
C GLU A 15 -15.24 3.68 -4.98
N LYS A 16 -15.65 4.69 -5.77
CA LYS A 16 -15.77 4.54 -7.21
C LYS A 16 -14.41 4.27 -7.83
N GLU A 17 -14.39 3.46 -8.90
CA GLU A 17 -13.15 3.24 -9.61
C GLU A 17 -12.65 4.52 -10.28
N ASN A 18 -11.34 4.70 -10.27
CA ASN A 18 -10.69 5.84 -10.88
C ASN A 18 -9.28 5.42 -11.33
N TYR A 19 -8.46 6.39 -11.71
CA TYR A 19 -7.10 6.12 -12.17
C TYR A 19 -6.21 5.45 -11.12
N TYR A 20 -6.51 5.65 -9.84
CA TYR A 20 -5.62 5.26 -8.74
C TYR A 20 -5.95 3.93 -8.09
N ASN A 21 -7.10 3.34 -8.33
CA ASN A 21 -7.51 2.13 -7.63
C ASN A 21 -7.84 0.97 -8.58
N ILE A 22 -7.94 -0.22 -8.00
CA ILE A 22 -8.40 -1.40 -8.74
C ILE A 22 -9.93 -1.31 -8.92
N PRO A 23 -10.47 -1.61 -10.12
CA PRO A 23 -11.91 -1.55 -10.37
C PRO A 23 -12.72 -2.30 -9.32
N THR A 24 -13.90 -1.77 -9.00
CA THR A 24 -14.71 -2.18 -7.84
C THR A 24 -14.99 -3.69 -7.80
N ALA A 25 -15.37 -4.29 -8.92
CA ALA A 25 -15.68 -5.73 -8.96
C ALA A 25 -14.47 -6.59 -8.60
N LYS A 26 -13.31 -6.28 -9.18
CA LYS A 26 -12.06 -6.99 -8.88
C LYS A 26 -11.56 -6.68 -7.47
N ARG A 27 -11.75 -5.46 -7.01
CA ARG A 27 -11.36 -5.03 -5.67
C ARG A 27 -12.04 -5.87 -4.60
N MET A 28 -13.34 -6.04 -4.69
CA MET A 28 -14.10 -6.80 -3.70
C MET A 28 -13.75 -8.28 -3.74
N GLU A 29 -13.53 -8.84 -4.92
CA GLU A 29 -13.07 -10.21 -5.09
C GLU A 29 -11.70 -10.42 -4.45
N LEU A 30 -10.75 -9.50 -4.69
CA LEU A 30 -9.40 -9.58 -4.12
C LEU A 30 -9.40 -9.40 -2.61
N LEU A 31 -10.21 -8.48 -2.08
CA LEU A 31 -10.34 -8.31 -0.62
C LEU A 31 -10.82 -9.59 0.03
N LYS A 32 -11.81 -10.24 -0.57
CA LYS A 32 -12.34 -11.51 -0.08
C LYS A 32 -11.26 -12.60 -0.10
N LEU A 33 -10.57 -12.75 -1.22
CA LEU A 33 -9.49 -13.72 -1.37
C LEU A 33 -8.37 -13.50 -0.35
N CYS A 34 -7.96 -12.25 -0.16
CA CYS A 34 -6.93 -11.91 0.81
C CYS A 34 -7.36 -12.29 2.22
N LYS A 35 -8.60 -11.98 2.59
CA LYS A 35 -9.12 -12.31 3.92
C LYS A 35 -9.21 -13.82 4.13
N GLU A 36 -9.69 -14.54 3.14
CA GLU A 36 -9.85 -16.00 3.24
C GLU A 36 -8.53 -16.75 3.28
N ASN A 37 -7.47 -16.17 2.74
CA ASN A 37 -6.16 -16.83 2.63
C ASN A 37 -5.11 -16.29 3.60
N GLY A 38 -5.53 -15.59 4.64
CA GLY A 38 -4.61 -15.16 5.69
C GLY A 38 -3.61 -14.09 5.29
N VAL A 39 -3.91 -13.30 4.27
CA VAL A 39 -3.06 -12.19 3.87
C VAL A 39 -3.09 -11.13 4.97
N VAL A 40 -1.91 -10.68 5.42
CA VAL A 40 -1.79 -9.69 6.51
C VAL A 40 -1.40 -8.31 5.99
N ALA A 41 -0.86 -8.22 4.79
CA ALA A 41 -0.47 -6.95 4.19
C ALA A 41 -0.59 -6.98 2.67
N PHE A 42 -1.06 -5.88 2.12
CA PHE A 42 -1.20 -5.64 0.69
C PHE A 42 -0.44 -4.34 0.40
N LEU A 43 0.68 -4.46 -0.32
CA LEU A 43 1.60 -3.37 -0.55
C LEU A 43 1.51 -2.91 -2.01
N ALA A 44 1.32 -1.62 -2.21
CA ALA A 44 1.14 -1.06 -3.53
C ALA A 44 1.90 0.25 -3.70
N GLY A 45 1.87 0.78 -4.89
CA GLY A 45 2.48 2.06 -5.24
C GLY A 45 1.51 2.91 -6.07
N HIS A 46 1.95 3.36 -7.24
CA HIS A 46 1.15 4.08 -8.23
C HIS A 46 0.74 5.50 -7.84
N THR A 47 0.30 5.73 -6.61
CA THR A 47 -0.24 7.03 -6.20
C THR A 47 0.81 8.12 -6.01
N HIS A 48 2.10 7.74 -5.93
CA HIS A 48 3.21 8.65 -5.64
C HIS A 48 3.02 9.43 -4.34
N LYS A 49 2.38 8.83 -3.37
CA LYS A 49 2.20 9.38 -2.03
C LYS A 49 1.91 8.27 -1.04
N LEU A 50 2.16 8.55 0.23
CA LEU A 50 1.87 7.59 1.28
C LEU A 50 0.36 7.51 1.53
N VAL A 51 -0.18 6.30 1.48
CA VAL A 51 -1.56 6.01 1.86
C VAL A 51 -1.55 4.79 2.76
N VAL A 52 -2.09 4.91 3.96
CA VAL A 52 -2.15 3.82 4.93
C VAL A 52 -3.61 3.54 5.27
N ASN A 53 -4.04 2.33 5.00
CA ASN A 53 -5.38 1.86 5.29
C ASN A 53 -5.34 0.50 5.96
N GLU A 54 -6.47 0.08 6.47
CA GLU A 54 -6.66 -1.24 7.03
C GLU A 54 -8.03 -1.78 6.61
N TYR A 55 -8.11 -3.07 6.31
CA TYR A 55 -9.37 -3.73 6.01
C TYR A 55 -9.39 -5.09 6.70
N LYS A 56 -10.25 -5.21 7.72
CA LYS A 56 -10.44 -6.47 8.48
C LYS A 56 -9.12 -7.12 8.89
N GLY A 57 -8.19 -6.33 9.41
CA GLY A 57 -6.90 -6.79 9.88
C GLY A 57 -5.81 -6.86 8.83
N ILE A 58 -6.11 -6.53 7.58
CA ILE A 58 -5.11 -6.49 6.49
C ILE A 58 -4.58 -5.06 6.38
N GLN A 59 -3.27 -4.89 6.47
CA GLN A 59 -2.65 -3.59 6.25
C GLN A 59 -2.59 -3.31 4.74
N LEU A 60 -3.10 -2.14 4.34
CA LEU A 60 -3.11 -1.71 2.94
C LEU A 60 -2.26 -0.44 2.86
N VAL A 61 -1.04 -0.57 2.35
CA VAL A 61 -0.09 0.53 2.37
C VAL A 61 0.45 0.80 0.97
N ASN A 62 0.26 2.04 0.51
CA ASN A 62 0.94 2.54 -0.67
C ASN A 62 2.15 3.32 -0.19
N GLY A 63 3.33 2.87 -0.58
CA GLY A 63 4.56 3.52 -0.16
C GLY A 63 4.89 4.76 -0.98
N GLU A 64 5.76 5.56 -0.44
CA GLU A 64 6.37 6.70 -1.11
C GLU A 64 7.28 6.19 -2.25
N THR A 65 7.55 7.06 -3.21
CA THR A 65 8.43 6.71 -4.32
C THR A 65 9.88 7.06 -4.03
N THR A 66 10.78 6.45 -4.79
CA THR A 66 12.20 6.81 -4.80
C THR A 66 12.48 7.95 -5.78
N SER A 67 11.46 8.49 -6.45
CA SER A 67 11.61 9.55 -7.45
C SER A 67 10.85 10.82 -7.10
N LYS A 68 9.53 10.83 -7.24
CA LYS A 68 8.73 12.02 -7.00
C LYS A 68 7.45 11.67 -6.24
N ASN A 69 7.28 12.28 -5.07
CA ASN A 69 6.07 12.15 -4.27
C ASN A 69 5.18 13.37 -4.44
N PHE A 70 3.87 13.13 -4.61
CA PHE A 70 2.89 14.20 -4.83
C PHE A 70 2.37 14.82 -3.53
N ASP A 71 2.74 14.26 -2.38
CA ASP A 71 2.35 14.75 -1.07
C ASP A 71 3.48 15.52 -0.35
N ASN A 72 4.47 15.97 -1.13
CA ASN A 72 5.63 16.71 -0.63
C ASN A 72 6.50 15.95 0.37
N ARG A 73 6.35 14.62 0.44
CA ARG A 73 7.22 13.80 1.27
C ARG A 73 8.58 13.60 0.57
N PRO A 74 9.66 13.43 1.33
CA PRO A 74 10.96 13.17 0.73
C PRO A 74 10.96 11.83 -0.03
N MET A 75 11.86 11.72 -0.99
CA MET A 75 12.08 10.46 -1.70
C MET A 75 12.65 9.43 -0.74
N GLY A 76 12.22 8.20 -0.88
CA GLY A 76 12.68 7.15 0.02
C GLY A 76 11.99 5.82 -0.26
N PHE A 77 12.12 4.93 0.68
CA PHE A 77 11.45 3.64 0.62
C PHE A 77 10.94 3.25 2.00
N ARG A 78 10.07 2.25 2.03
CA ARG A 78 9.50 1.77 3.29
C ARG A 78 10.11 0.41 3.62
N TRP A 79 10.69 0.33 4.79
CA TRP A 79 11.28 -0.90 5.32
C TRP A 79 10.19 -1.67 6.09
N TRP A 80 10.09 -2.95 5.83
CA TRP A 80 9.13 -3.83 6.49
C TRP A 80 9.84 -4.90 7.28
N ASP A 81 9.50 -5.03 8.56
CA ASP A 81 9.94 -6.13 9.41
C ASP A 81 8.81 -7.13 9.53
N VAL A 82 9.07 -8.36 9.12
CA VAL A 82 8.07 -9.44 9.12
C VAL A 82 8.45 -10.44 10.21
N ALA A 83 7.65 -10.46 11.28
CA ALA A 83 7.87 -11.39 12.38
C ALA A 83 7.08 -12.68 12.18
N ALA A 84 7.41 -13.70 12.98
CA ALA A 84 6.63 -14.93 13.01
C ALA A 84 5.16 -14.63 13.31
N LYS A 85 4.26 -15.48 12.82
CA LYS A 85 2.81 -15.35 12.98
C LYS A 85 2.21 -14.14 12.24
N GLY A 86 2.93 -13.62 11.23
CA GLY A 86 2.39 -12.61 10.35
C GLY A 86 2.35 -11.19 10.89
N LYS A 87 2.98 -10.92 12.02
CA LYS A 87 3.08 -9.57 12.53
C LYS A 87 4.06 -8.76 11.69
N MET A 88 3.61 -7.62 11.16
CA MET A 88 4.42 -6.76 10.31
C MET A 88 4.41 -5.33 10.83
N VAL A 89 5.60 -4.74 10.92
CA VAL A 89 5.77 -3.33 11.23
C VAL A 89 6.59 -2.68 10.13
N HIS A 90 6.41 -1.38 9.92
CA HIS A 90 7.09 -0.69 8.85
C HIS A 90 7.56 0.69 9.28
N ARG A 91 8.56 1.19 8.57
CA ARG A 91 9.08 2.55 8.76
C ARG A 91 9.60 3.11 7.45
N PHE A 92 9.62 4.42 7.35
CA PHE A 92 10.13 5.11 6.18
C PHE A 92 11.65 5.32 6.30
N VAL A 93 12.36 5.12 5.19
CA VAL A 93 13.80 5.38 5.09
C VAL A 93 14.03 6.41 3.98
N VAL A 94 14.54 7.57 4.35
CA VAL A 94 14.83 8.66 3.40
C VAL A 94 16.06 8.31 2.58
N LEU A 95 16.02 8.59 1.28
CA LEU A 95 17.19 8.48 0.41
C LEU A 95 18.06 9.72 0.61
N GLU A 96 19.25 9.52 1.12
CA GLU A 96 20.21 10.61 1.32
C GLU A 96 20.92 10.93 0.00
N GLY A 97 21.24 12.21 -0.18
CA GLY A 97 21.95 12.66 -1.38
C GLY A 97 21.10 12.72 -2.65
N MET A 98 19.79 12.61 -2.54
CA MET A 98 18.85 12.62 -3.68
C MET A 98 17.98 13.87 -3.71
N ASP A 99 18.33 14.87 -2.99
CA ASP A 99 17.55 16.11 -2.82
C ASP A 99 17.96 17.21 -3.82
N GLU A 100 18.69 16.85 -4.83
CA GLU A 100 19.17 17.81 -5.85
C GLU A 100 18.21 17.91 -7.01
#